data_217bb6334899a8ac5745e44a9c74da6f
#
_entry.id   217bb6334899a8ac5745e44a9c74da6f
#
_cell.length_a   1.000
_cell.length_b   1.000
_cell.length_c   1.000
_cell.angle_alpha   90.00
_cell.angle_beta   90.00
_cell.angle_gamma   90.00
#
_symmetry.space_group_name_H-M   'P 1'
#
loop_
_entity.id
_entity.type
_entity.pdbx_description
1 polymer ?
#
loop_
_entity_poly.entity_id
_entity_poly.type
_entity_poly.pdbx_seq_one_letter_code
_entity_poly.pdbx_strand_id
1 'polypeptide(L)'
;MDYSEKWGRDVDEAVKLALEDLKVSIDEVDVTVLEEPSRGFFGIGSKLALVRVEKKKIEEPEPEPPAPAPVPEVKAEAPKKQKKEKKNRQEKSTKETKTQKPVQEVLMVDPEEELQVLEDHKAITFLKDVIREMGLECDVTGKAGKETIYLNIQGKDSGTIIGKRGQTLDSIQYLVSLVVNKDQNKYTRVVVDAENYRAKRERTLEALAYRLASKVSRSKRPVKLEPMNPYERKVIHATLQNHPHVTTRSEGEDPYRRVIIELK
;
A
#
# COMPACT_ATOMS: atom_id res chain seq x y z
N MET A 1 7.81 0.08 -39.98
CA MET A 1 7.50 0.56 -38.63
C MET A 1 6.92 -0.62 -37.89
N ASP A 2 7.46 -0.93 -36.72
CA ASP A 2 7.08 -2.14 -35.97
C ASP A 2 5.96 -1.91 -34.96
N TYR A 3 5.52 -0.66 -34.80
CA TYR A 3 4.38 -0.28 -33.97
C TYR A 3 3.60 0.90 -34.55
N SER A 4 2.34 1.03 -34.14
CA SER A 4 1.46 2.17 -34.45
C SER A 4 0.67 2.59 -33.20
N GLU A 5 0.51 3.90 -32.98
CA GLU A 5 -0.32 4.48 -31.92
C GLU A 5 -1.49 5.24 -32.53
N LYS A 6 -2.69 4.93 -32.10
CA LYS A 6 -3.91 5.58 -32.64
C LYS A 6 -4.90 5.93 -31.53
N TRP A 7 -5.59 7.02 -31.76
CA TRP A 7 -6.70 7.48 -30.94
C TRP A 7 -8.02 7.03 -31.52
N GLY A 8 -8.94 6.53 -30.66
CA GLY A 8 -10.29 6.13 -31.04
C GLY A 8 -11.30 6.54 -29.97
N ARG A 9 -12.58 6.52 -30.29
CA ARG A 9 -13.67 6.76 -29.34
C ARG A 9 -13.75 5.64 -28.29
N ASP A 10 -13.45 4.44 -28.74
CA ASP A 10 -13.36 3.22 -27.94
C ASP A 10 -12.03 2.52 -28.24
N VAL A 11 -11.63 1.60 -27.38
CA VAL A 11 -10.41 0.79 -27.56
C VAL A 11 -10.46 0.00 -28.87
N ASP A 12 -11.62 -0.57 -29.20
CA ASP A 12 -11.81 -1.37 -30.43
C ASP A 12 -11.63 -0.54 -31.71
N GLU A 13 -12.08 0.73 -31.72
CA GLU A 13 -11.91 1.64 -32.84
C GLU A 13 -10.43 2.02 -32.99
N ALA A 14 -9.74 2.31 -31.88
CA ALA A 14 -8.32 2.65 -31.88
C ALA A 14 -7.45 1.46 -32.38
N VAL A 15 -7.77 0.25 -31.98
CA VAL A 15 -7.11 -1.00 -32.42
C VAL A 15 -7.31 -1.20 -33.91
N LYS A 16 -8.53 -1.05 -34.44
CA LYS A 16 -8.78 -1.19 -35.87
C LYS A 16 -7.98 -0.21 -36.72
N LEU A 17 -7.95 1.04 -36.31
CA LEU A 17 -7.16 2.08 -37.02
C LEU A 17 -5.66 1.77 -37.00
N ALA A 18 -5.14 1.22 -35.90
CA ALA A 18 -3.74 0.84 -35.80
C ALA A 18 -3.41 -0.42 -36.66
N LEU A 19 -4.32 -1.40 -36.75
CA LEU A 19 -4.18 -2.59 -37.59
C LEU A 19 -4.20 -2.21 -39.08
N GLU A 20 -5.09 -1.29 -39.50
CA GLU A 20 -5.13 -0.78 -40.86
C GLU A 20 -3.83 -0.07 -41.26
N ASP A 21 -3.24 0.68 -40.33
CA ASP A 21 -1.98 1.42 -40.53
C ASP A 21 -0.78 0.45 -40.67
N LEU A 22 -0.74 -0.60 -39.84
CA LEU A 22 0.31 -1.63 -39.88
C LEU A 22 0.11 -2.71 -40.94
N LYS A 23 -1.10 -2.78 -41.55
CA LYS A 23 -1.54 -3.80 -42.54
C LYS A 23 -1.27 -5.23 -42.03
N VAL A 24 -1.66 -5.51 -40.80
CA VAL A 24 -1.51 -6.81 -40.12
C VAL A 24 -2.81 -7.24 -39.47
N SER A 25 -2.95 -8.56 -39.23
CA SER A 25 -4.10 -9.14 -38.51
C SER A 25 -3.92 -9.01 -37.01
N ILE A 26 -5.03 -9.05 -36.26
CA ILE A 26 -5.04 -8.94 -34.80
C ILE A 26 -4.24 -10.06 -34.10
N ASP A 27 -4.13 -11.23 -34.74
CA ASP A 27 -3.41 -12.40 -34.23
C ASP A 27 -1.88 -12.24 -34.27
N GLU A 28 -1.40 -11.31 -35.11
CA GLU A 28 0.04 -11.06 -35.36
C GLU A 28 0.61 -9.88 -34.56
N VAL A 29 -0.19 -9.32 -33.63
CA VAL A 29 0.17 -8.12 -32.88
C VAL A 29 -0.08 -8.26 -31.40
N ASP A 30 0.67 -7.52 -30.59
CA ASP A 30 0.40 -7.26 -29.20
C ASP A 30 -0.22 -5.86 -29.04
N VAL A 31 -1.35 -5.81 -28.33
CA VAL A 31 -2.12 -4.57 -28.13
C VAL A 31 -1.95 -4.08 -26.70
N THR A 32 -1.43 -2.87 -26.55
CA THR A 32 -1.27 -2.21 -25.25
C THR A 32 -2.15 -0.96 -25.21
N VAL A 33 -3.09 -0.90 -24.25
CA VAL A 33 -3.93 0.28 -24.01
C VAL A 33 -3.15 1.26 -23.16
N LEU A 34 -2.83 2.44 -23.69
CA LEU A 34 -2.10 3.50 -23.00
C LEU A 34 -3.03 4.44 -22.22
N GLU A 35 -4.20 4.77 -22.80
CA GLU A 35 -5.23 5.55 -22.13
C GLU A 35 -6.62 4.94 -22.39
N GLU A 36 -7.40 4.77 -21.30
CA GLU A 36 -8.78 4.28 -21.40
C GLU A 36 -9.75 5.41 -21.76
N PRO A 37 -10.79 5.12 -22.59
CA PRO A 37 -11.78 6.11 -22.97
C PRO A 37 -12.64 6.46 -21.73
N SER A 38 -12.90 7.74 -21.52
CA SER A 38 -13.77 8.23 -20.44
C SER A 38 -14.97 8.96 -21.01
N ARG A 39 -16.19 8.53 -20.66
CA ARG A 39 -17.42 9.27 -20.95
C ARG A 39 -17.55 10.40 -19.94
N GLY A 40 -17.38 11.64 -20.39
CA GLY A 40 -17.62 12.83 -19.60
C GLY A 40 -19.06 12.93 -19.09
N PHE A 41 -19.23 13.57 -17.94
CA PHE A 41 -20.57 13.84 -17.40
C PHE A 41 -21.28 14.89 -18.27
N PHE A 42 -22.45 14.61 -18.80
CA PHE A 42 -23.21 15.45 -19.76
C PHE A 42 -22.51 15.79 -21.07
N GLY A 43 -21.64 14.91 -21.58
CA GLY A 43 -21.00 15.15 -22.89
C GLY A 43 -19.85 16.16 -22.90
N ILE A 44 -19.45 16.70 -21.76
CA ILE A 44 -18.32 17.61 -21.62
C ILE A 44 -17.15 16.82 -20.99
N GLY A 45 -15.97 16.78 -21.66
CA GLY A 45 -14.76 16.13 -21.15
C GLY A 45 -14.61 14.66 -21.49
N SER A 46 -15.21 14.16 -22.60
CA SER A 46 -14.92 12.81 -23.10
C SER A 46 -13.45 12.71 -23.53
N LYS A 47 -12.72 11.71 -23.02
CA LYS A 47 -11.37 11.36 -23.46
C LYS A 47 -11.42 10.20 -24.44
N LEU A 48 -10.62 10.30 -25.50
CA LEU A 48 -10.43 9.23 -26.47
C LEU A 48 -9.52 8.12 -25.87
N ALA A 49 -9.69 6.90 -26.36
CA ALA A 49 -8.76 5.81 -26.06
C ALA A 49 -7.48 5.99 -26.87
N LEU A 50 -6.32 5.80 -26.25
CA LEU A 50 -5.03 5.68 -26.94
C LEU A 50 -4.56 4.24 -26.85
N VAL A 51 -4.31 3.63 -28.00
CA VAL A 51 -3.83 2.26 -28.11
C VAL A 51 -2.54 2.22 -28.91
N ARG A 52 -1.58 1.44 -28.42
CA ARG A 52 -0.34 1.08 -29.12
C ARG A 52 -0.42 -0.37 -29.55
N VAL A 53 -0.17 -0.61 -30.83
CA VAL A 53 -0.16 -1.93 -31.42
C VAL A 53 1.25 -2.23 -31.96
N GLU A 54 1.86 -3.32 -31.51
CA GLU A 54 3.21 -3.75 -31.91
C GLU A 54 3.14 -5.10 -32.60
N LYS A 55 3.94 -5.30 -33.69
CA LYS A 55 4.05 -6.60 -34.36
C LYS A 55 4.74 -7.60 -33.45
N LYS A 56 4.16 -8.78 -33.26
CA LYS A 56 4.81 -9.91 -32.58
C LYS A 56 6.09 -10.27 -33.31
N LYS A 57 7.22 -10.21 -32.60
CA LYS A 57 8.44 -10.87 -33.07
C LYS A 57 8.21 -12.37 -32.97
N ILE A 58 8.20 -13.07 -34.10
CA ILE A 58 8.26 -14.54 -34.13
C ILE A 58 9.68 -14.88 -33.68
N GLU A 59 9.87 -15.21 -32.41
CA GLU A 59 11.08 -15.89 -31.94
C GLU A 59 10.99 -17.33 -32.45
N GLU A 60 11.95 -17.73 -33.29
CA GLU A 60 12.19 -19.13 -33.60
C GLU A 60 12.42 -19.89 -32.28
N PRO A 61 11.85 -21.09 -32.11
CA PRO A 61 12.01 -21.82 -30.86
C PRO A 61 13.46 -22.25 -30.71
N GLU A 62 14.16 -21.71 -29.70
CA GLU A 62 15.43 -22.29 -29.22
C GLU A 62 15.18 -23.73 -28.74
N PRO A 63 16.08 -24.67 -29.03
CA PRO A 63 15.89 -26.06 -28.64
C PRO A 63 15.93 -26.23 -27.14
N GLU A 64 14.89 -26.83 -26.58
CA GLU A 64 14.78 -27.22 -25.18
C GLU A 64 15.96 -28.08 -24.75
N PRO A 65 16.61 -27.84 -23.60
CA PRO A 65 17.56 -28.77 -23.03
C PRO A 65 16.87 -30.06 -22.57
N PRO A 66 17.51 -31.23 -22.71
CA PRO A 66 16.87 -32.53 -22.50
C PRO A 66 16.43 -32.75 -21.06
N ALA A 67 15.21 -33.26 -20.90
CA ALA A 67 14.61 -33.67 -19.64
C ALA A 67 15.47 -34.74 -18.94
N PRO A 68 15.67 -34.68 -17.62
CA PRO A 68 16.24 -35.76 -16.85
C PRO A 68 15.25 -36.92 -16.68
N ALA A 69 15.75 -38.13 -16.90
CA ALA A 69 15.05 -39.38 -16.84
C ALA A 69 14.39 -39.69 -15.48
N PRO A 70 13.34 -40.53 -15.46
CA PRO A 70 12.59 -40.85 -14.26
C PRO A 70 13.37 -41.82 -13.33
N VAL A 71 13.40 -41.51 -12.03
CA VAL A 71 13.87 -42.42 -10.98
C VAL A 71 12.65 -43.12 -10.36
N PRO A 72 12.78 -44.42 -10.00
CA PRO A 72 11.63 -45.28 -9.78
C PRO A 72 10.95 -45.12 -8.42
N GLU A 73 9.65 -45.40 -8.45
CA GLU A 73 8.80 -45.61 -7.26
C GLU A 73 9.39 -46.63 -6.28
N VAL A 74 9.43 -46.26 -5.00
CA VAL A 74 9.51 -47.24 -3.92
C VAL A 74 8.24 -47.10 -3.09
N LYS A 75 7.47 -48.16 -3.11
CA LYS A 75 6.28 -48.44 -2.32
C LYS A 75 6.59 -48.71 -0.86
N ALA A 76 5.55 -48.46 -0.06
CA ALA A 76 5.21 -49.04 1.24
C ALA A 76 6.00 -48.50 2.44
N GLU A 77 5.45 -48.25 3.61
CA GLU A 77 4.41 -48.91 4.38
C GLU A 77 3.97 -47.99 5.54
N ALA A 78 2.70 -48.04 5.88
CA ALA A 78 2.23 -47.52 7.16
C ALA A 78 2.55 -48.50 8.30
N PRO A 79 2.71 -48.04 9.54
CA PRO A 79 1.95 -48.66 10.63
C PRO A 79 1.33 -47.69 11.65
N LYS A 80 0.04 -47.92 11.83
CA LYS A 80 -0.75 -48.17 13.08
C LYS A 80 -0.38 -47.42 14.38
N LYS A 81 -1.38 -46.63 14.79
CA LYS A 81 -2.02 -46.52 16.12
C LYS A 81 -1.18 -46.81 17.38
N GLN A 82 -1.15 -45.83 18.28
CA GLN A 82 -1.39 -46.10 19.70
C GLN A 82 -2.17 -44.92 20.34
N LYS A 83 -3.28 -45.33 20.95
CA LYS A 83 -4.09 -44.60 21.94
C LYS A 83 -3.39 -44.64 23.32
N LYS A 84 -3.53 -43.55 24.08
CA LYS A 84 -3.79 -43.52 25.54
C LYS A 84 -3.94 -42.08 25.96
N GLU A 85 -5.07 -41.70 26.37
CA GLU A 85 -5.78 -41.65 27.66
C GLU A 85 -5.52 -40.40 28.51
N LYS A 86 -6.58 -39.64 28.60
CA LYS A 86 -7.16 -38.90 29.73
C LYS A 86 -6.27 -38.55 30.93
N LYS A 87 -6.26 -37.26 31.28
CA LYS A 87 -6.66 -36.85 32.64
C LYS A 87 -7.23 -35.44 32.67
N ASN A 88 -8.42 -35.40 33.12
CA ASN A 88 -9.31 -34.36 33.57
C ASN A 88 -8.67 -33.54 34.73
N ARG A 89 -8.77 -32.21 34.73
CA ARG A 89 -8.98 -31.47 35.97
C ARG A 89 -9.65 -30.11 35.66
N GLN A 90 -10.80 -30.01 36.31
CA GLN A 90 -11.74 -28.93 36.38
C GLN A 90 -11.19 -27.69 37.13
N GLU A 91 -11.83 -26.58 36.82
CA GLU A 91 -12.19 -25.44 37.69
C GLU A 91 -11.11 -24.38 38.00
N LYS A 92 -11.28 -23.14 37.53
CA LYS A 92 -12.06 -22.11 38.24
C LYS A 92 -12.23 -20.83 37.39
N SER A 93 -13.49 -20.44 37.30
CA SER A 93 -13.93 -19.12 36.83
C SER A 93 -13.30 -18.00 37.63
N THR A 94 -12.79 -16.99 36.93
CA THR A 94 -12.81 -15.62 37.49
C THR A 94 -13.09 -14.67 36.34
N LYS A 95 -14.28 -14.06 36.39
CA LYS A 95 -14.67 -12.88 35.65
C LYS A 95 -13.73 -11.73 36.04
N GLU A 96 -12.91 -11.27 35.12
CA GLU A 96 -12.36 -9.93 35.23
C GLU A 96 -12.83 -9.10 34.03
N THR A 97 -13.70 -8.19 34.37
CA THR A 97 -14.17 -7.07 33.57
C THR A 97 -12.96 -6.22 33.19
N LYS A 98 -12.47 -6.36 31.96
CA LYS A 98 -11.44 -5.44 31.42
C LYS A 98 -12.13 -4.13 31.07
N THR A 99 -12.02 -3.19 32.00
CA THR A 99 -12.15 -1.76 31.82
C THR A 99 -11.38 -1.32 30.57
N GLN A 100 -12.11 -0.75 29.63
CA GLN A 100 -11.52 -0.11 28.46
C GLN A 100 -10.63 1.05 28.93
N LYS A 101 -9.32 0.90 28.80
CA LYS A 101 -8.38 2.02 28.92
C LYS A 101 -8.60 2.96 27.73
N PRO A 102 -8.63 4.28 27.92
CA PRO A 102 -8.67 5.22 26.83
C PRO A 102 -7.43 5.02 25.95
N VAL A 103 -7.68 4.92 24.66
CA VAL A 103 -6.62 4.80 23.63
C VAL A 103 -5.83 6.10 23.66
N GLN A 104 -4.67 6.07 24.30
CA GLN A 104 -3.71 7.15 24.24
C GLN A 104 -3.22 7.32 22.80
N GLU A 105 -3.16 8.56 22.37
CA GLU A 105 -2.62 9.04 21.12
C GLU A 105 -1.30 8.33 20.78
N VAL A 106 -1.30 7.58 19.67
CA VAL A 106 -0.10 6.92 19.17
C VAL A 106 0.70 7.91 18.32
N LEU A 107 1.20 8.95 18.96
CA LEU A 107 2.53 9.42 18.67
C LEU A 107 3.44 8.36 19.30
N MET A 108 4.31 7.72 18.52
CA MET A 108 5.37 6.88 19.09
C MET A 108 6.38 7.78 19.81
N VAL A 109 5.94 8.38 20.90
CA VAL A 109 6.75 9.09 21.87
C VAL A 109 7.06 8.06 22.95
N ASP A 110 8.31 7.78 23.21
CA ASP A 110 8.69 7.03 24.39
C ASP A 110 8.14 7.79 25.61
N PRO A 111 7.34 7.13 26.47
CA PRO A 111 6.61 7.82 27.53
C PRO A 111 7.46 8.51 28.60
N GLU A 112 8.78 8.36 28.54
CA GLU A 112 9.77 8.95 29.47
C GLU A 112 10.61 10.09 28.85
N GLU A 113 10.33 10.52 27.59
CA GLU A 113 11.10 11.58 26.97
C GLU A 113 10.57 12.96 27.36
N GLU A 114 11.37 13.77 28.06
CA GLU A 114 11.08 15.19 28.27
C GLU A 114 11.20 15.94 26.94
N LEU A 115 10.05 16.27 26.35
CA LEU A 115 9.95 16.98 25.09
C LEU A 115 10.07 18.50 25.34
N GLN A 116 11.10 19.11 24.76
CA GLN A 116 11.27 20.57 24.76
C GLN A 116 10.58 21.19 23.55
N VAL A 117 9.86 22.29 23.76
CA VAL A 117 9.24 23.03 22.65
C VAL A 117 10.37 23.66 21.82
N LEU A 118 10.28 23.46 20.51
CA LEU A 118 11.17 24.08 19.53
C LEU A 118 10.48 25.31 18.95
N GLU A 119 11.09 26.48 19.11
CA GLU A 119 10.61 27.71 18.48
C GLU A 119 11.42 28.05 17.22
N ASP A 120 12.75 28.03 17.31
CA ASP A 120 13.67 28.33 16.23
C ASP A 120 14.54 27.12 15.87
N HIS A 121 14.05 26.30 14.95
CA HIS A 121 14.82 25.17 14.43
C HIS A 121 14.71 25.07 12.92
N LYS A 122 15.82 24.72 12.23
CA LYS A 122 15.88 24.61 10.77
C LYS A 122 14.76 23.74 10.16
N ALA A 123 14.29 22.73 10.90
CA ALA A 123 13.16 21.88 10.48
C ALA A 123 11.84 22.65 10.41
N ILE A 124 11.58 23.53 11.38
CA ILE A 124 10.35 24.33 11.44
C ILE A 124 10.40 25.42 10.36
N THR A 125 11.53 26.09 10.20
CA THR A 125 11.72 27.13 9.17
C THR A 125 11.52 26.54 7.80
N PHE A 126 12.21 25.42 7.49
CA PHE A 126 12.05 24.74 6.20
C PHE A 126 10.60 24.30 5.95
N LEU A 127 9.93 23.72 6.95
CA LEU A 127 8.55 23.25 6.81
C LEU A 127 7.57 24.42 6.60
N LYS A 128 7.76 25.54 7.31
CA LYS A 128 6.99 26.78 7.11
C LYS A 128 7.20 27.36 5.71
N ASP A 129 8.43 27.34 5.20
CA ASP A 129 8.74 27.80 3.84
C ASP A 129 8.05 26.92 2.79
N VAL A 130 8.11 25.59 2.95
CA VAL A 130 7.40 24.66 2.04
C VAL A 130 5.89 24.92 2.04
N ILE A 131 5.27 25.07 3.20
CA ILE A 131 3.83 25.34 3.35
C ILE A 131 3.47 26.68 2.66
N ARG A 132 4.30 27.71 2.87
CA ARG A 132 4.11 29.04 2.24
C ARG A 132 4.23 28.98 0.73
N GLU A 133 5.26 28.31 0.19
CA GLU A 133 5.45 28.15 -1.26
C GLU A 133 4.36 27.31 -1.92
N MET A 134 3.74 26.40 -1.18
CA MET A 134 2.55 25.67 -1.61
C MET A 134 1.25 26.52 -1.54
N GLY A 135 1.31 27.73 -0.98
CA GLY A 135 0.16 28.62 -0.81
C GLY A 135 -0.90 28.10 0.17
N LEU A 136 -0.47 27.39 1.24
CA LEU A 136 -1.38 26.75 2.19
C LEU A 136 -1.43 27.50 3.52
N GLU A 137 -2.61 27.51 4.15
CA GLU A 137 -2.84 28.12 5.48
C GLU A 137 -2.70 27.06 6.57
N CYS A 138 -1.48 26.83 7.05
CA CYS A 138 -1.20 25.87 8.13
C CYS A 138 -0.13 26.41 9.08
N ASP A 139 -0.32 26.10 10.37
CA ASP A 139 0.63 26.36 11.44
C ASP A 139 1.50 25.13 11.72
N VAL A 140 2.76 25.38 12.09
CA VAL A 140 3.72 24.34 12.42
C VAL A 140 4.19 24.51 13.85
N THR A 141 4.04 23.47 14.65
CA THR A 141 4.60 23.36 16.00
C THR A 141 5.62 22.25 16.06
N GLY A 142 6.68 22.43 16.85
CA GLY A 142 7.77 21.46 16.99
C GLY A 142 8.11 21.15 18.43
N LYS A 143 8.54 19.90 18.67
CA LYS A 143 9.08 19.44 19.94
C LYS A 143 10.32 18.62 19.69
N ALA A 144 11.37 18.81 20.52
CA ALA A 144 12.57 17.98 20.48
C ALA A 144 12.63 17.03 21.66
N GLY A 145 12.89 15.78 21.39
CA GLY A 145 13.39 14.81 22.34
C GLY A 145 14.93 14.67 22.20
N LYS A 146 15.52 13.68 22.87
CA LYS A 146 16.99 13.46 22.86
C LYS A 146 17.56 13.18 21.47
N GLU A 147 16.85 12.39 20.67
CA GLU A 147 17.30 11.96 19.32
C GLU A 147 16.20 12.09 18.26
N THR A 148 15.04 12.64 18.65
CA THR A 148 13.86 12.72 17.78
C THR A 148 13.27 14.12 17.79
N ILE A 149 12.94 14.64 16.63
CA ILE A 149 12.20 15.88 16.43
C ILE A 149 10.80 15.54 15.97
N TYR A 150 9.80 16.04 16.69
CA TYR A 150 8.38 15.90 16.36
C TYR A 150 7.86 17.22 15.83
N LEU A 151 7.29 17.20 14.61
CA LEU A 151 6.64 18.35 13.99
C LEU A 151 5.17 18.03 13.77
N ASN A 152 4.31 18.94 14.21
CA ASN A 152 2.87 18.81 14.00
C ASN A 152 2.35 19.99 13.17
N ILE A 153 1.57 19.68 12.15
CA ILE A 153 0.96 20.63 11.22
C ILE A 153 -0.52 20.69 11.52
N GLN A 154 -1.05 21.91 11.65
CA GLN A 154 -2.47 22.16 11.91
C GLN A 154 -2.95 23.31 11.03
N GLY A 155 -4.14 23.20 10.45
CA GLY A 155 -4.72 24.27 9.66
C GLY A 155 -5.79 23.81 8.69
N LYS A 156 -6.41 24.77 8.01
CA LYS A 156 -7.51 24.49 7.07
C LYS A 156 -7.09 23.60 5.90
N ASP A 157 -5.83 23.76 5.45
CA ASP A 157 -5.29 23.07 4.27
C ASP A 157 -4.48 21.82 4.64
N SER A 158 -4.58 21.35 5.90
CA SER A 158 -3.88 20.14 6.38
C SER A 158 -4.15 18.93 5.47
N GLY A 159 -5.34 18.82 4.88
CA GLY A 159 -5.69 17.77 3.93
C GLY A 159 -4.79 17.73 2.69
N THR A 160 -4.37 18.90 2.15
CA THR A 160 -3.46 18.99 1.01
C THR A 160 -2.06 18.52 1.39
N ILE A 161 -1.59 18.88 2.60
CA ILE A 161 -0.30 18.43 3.15
C ILE A 161 -0.30 16.92 3.41
N ILE A 162 -1.39 16.34 3.86
CA ILE A 162 -1.54 14.90 4.01
C ILE A 162 -1.48 14.24 2.63
N GLY A 163 -2.24 14.76 1.66
CA GLY A 163 -2.33 14.23 0.32
C GLY A 163 -3.06 12.89 0.23
N LYS A 164 -2.96 12.22 -0.90
CA LYS A 164 -3.60 10.92 -1.11
C LYS A 164 -2.98 9.88 -0.19
N ARG A 165 -3.72 9.49 0.86
CA ARG A 165 -3.30 8.44 1.82
C ARG A 165 -1.99 8.74 2.57
N GLY A 166 -1.69 9.99 2.81
CA GLY A 166 -0.48 10.38 3.53
C GLY A 166 0.80 10.42 2.68
N GLN A 167 0.72 10.26 1.36
CA GLN A 167 1.92 10.25 0.50
C GLN A 167 2.65 11.59 0.50
N THR A 168 1.93 12.71 0.46
CA THR A 168 2.54 14.05 0.53
C THR A 168 3.20 14.26 1.89
N LEU A 169 2.54 13.85 2.97
CA LEU A 169 3.07 13.91 4.33
C LEU A 169 4.35 13.10 4.49
N ASP A 170 4.39 11.90 3.92
CA ASP A 170 5.59 11.04 3.95
C ASP A 170 6.76 11.67 3.15
N SER A 171 6.46 12.29 2.00
CA SER A 171 7.45 13.00 1.18
C SER A 171 8.01 14.23 1.91
N ILE A 172 7.15 15.03 2.54
CA ILE A 172 7.54 16.19 3.34
C ILE A 172 8.41 15.75 4.52
N GLN A 173 8.01 14.70 5.24
CA GLN A 173 8.82 14.15 6.34
C GLN A 173 10.22 13.74 5.86
N TYR A 174 10.31 13.10 4.69
CA TYR A 174 11.59 12.71 4.11
C TYR A 174 12.48 13.93 3.81
N LEU A 175 11.93 14.97 3.17
CA LEU A 175 12.66 16.21 2.87
C LEU A 175 13.13 16.91 4.14
N VAL A 176 12.27 17.06 5.14
CA VAL A 176 12.63 17.65 6.45
C VAL A 176 13.75 16.83 7.10
N SER A 177 13.67 15.50 7.04
CA SER A 177 14.73 14.61 7.56
C SER A 177 16.07 14.85 6.88
N LEU A 178 16.11 15.05 5.56
CA LEU A 178 17.32 15.39 4.83
C LEU A 178 17.90 16.72 5.28
N VAL A 179 17.06 17.75 5.39
CA VAL A 179 17.49 19.09 5.81
C VAL A 179 18.05 19.09 7.25
N VAL A 180 17.40 18.33 8.15
CA VAL A 180 17.86 18.21 9.53
C VAL A 180 19.22 17.53 9.60
N ASN A 181 19.43 16.47 8.85
CA ASN A 181 20.60 15.60 8.97
C ASN A 181 21.77 15.99 8.04
N LYS A 182 21.60 16.97 7.12
CA LYS A 182 22.59 17.34 6.10
C LYS A 182 24.00 17.63 6.67
N ASP A 183 24.07 18.31 7.82
CA ASP A 183 25.35 18.78 8.39
C ASP A 183 25.60 18.18 9.80
N GLN A 184 24.96 17.08 10.13
CA GLN A 184 25.07 16.47 11.47
C GLN A 184 25.90 15.20 11.44
N ASN A 185 26.78 15.03 12.42
CA ASN A 185 27.56 13.81 12.62
C ASN A 185 26.70 12.66 13.21
N LYS A 186 25.60 12.99 13.88
CA LYS A 186 24.67 12.03 14.49
C LYS A 186 23.31 12.17 13.84
N TYR A 187 22.74 11.03 13.42
CA TYR A 187 21.41 11.00 12.82
C TYR A 187 20.33 11.37 13.84
N THR A 188 19.51 12.36 13.52
CA THR A 188 18.32 12.77 14.28
C THR A 188 17.07 12.29 13.56
N ARG A 189 16.24 11.52 14.25
CA ARG A 189 14.96 11.07 13.70
C ARG A 189 14.00 12.25 13.62
N VAL A 190 13.29 12.36 12.49
CA VAL A 190 12.26 13.37 12.29
C VAL A 190 10.92 12.69 12.09
N VAL A 191 9.92 13.11 12.83
CA VAL A 191 8.53 12.66 12.72
C VAL A 191 7.68 13.88 12.40
N VAL A 192 6.98 13.83 11.28
CA VAL A 192 6.02 14.86 10.86
C VAL A 192 4.64 14.25 10.85
N ASP A 193 3.69 14.90 11.51
CA ASP A 193 2.28 14.51 11.48
C ASP A 193 1.39 15.73 11.23
N ALA A 194 0.20 15.49 10.74
CA ALA A 194 -0.81 16.52 10.49
C ALA A 194 -2.13 16.08 11.14
N GLU A 195 -2.57 16.81 12.18
CA GLU A 195 -3.84 16.57 12.87
C GLU A 195 -4.07 15.11 13.32
N ASN A 196 -3.03 14.42 13.79
CA ASN A 196 -3.08 13.01 14.16
C ASN A 196 -3.55 12.10 12.99
N TYR A 197 -3.20 12.45 11.75
CA TYR A 197 -3.60 11.71 10.56
C TYR A 197 -3.17 10.25 10.62
N ARG A 198 -1.94 9.96 11.04
CA ARG A 198 -1.39 8.59 11.06
C ARG A 198 -2.24 7.66 11.94
N ALA A 199 -2.61 8.11 13.13
CA ALA A 199 -3.49 7.35 14.03
C ALA A 199 -4.93 7.20 13.48
N LYS A 200 -5.49 8.26 12.87
CA LYS A 200 -6.79 8.20 12.21
C LYS A 200 -6.77 7.23 11.02
N ARG A 201 -5.68 7.23 10.25
CA ARG A 201 -5.49 6.36 9.10
C ARG A 201 -5.37 4.89 9.50
N GLU A 202 -4.62 4.58 10.56
CA GLU A 202 -4.49 3.24 11.11
C GLU A 202 -5.85 2.65 11.48
N ARG A 203 -6.67 3.37 12.24
CA ARG A 203 -8.04 2.97 12.58
C ARG A 203 -8.92 2.73 11.34
N THR A 204 -8.75 3.55 10.31
CA THR A 204 -9.49 3.41 9.05
C THR A 204 -9.08 2.12 8.31
N LEU A 205 -7.79 1.79 8.32
CA LEU A 205 -7.26 0.56 7.72
C LEU A 205 -7.71 -0.69 8.49
N GLU A 206 -7.74 -0.65 9.81
CA GLU A 206 -8.29 -1.73 10.65
C GLU A 206 -9.77 -1.98 10.33
N ALA A 207 -10.58 -0.92 10.30
CA ALA A 207 -12.01 -1.03 9.96
C ALA A 207 -12.21 -1.56 8.52
N LEU A 208 -11.37 -1.13 7.57
CA LEU A 208 -11.37 -1.63 6.20
C LEU A 208 -11.02 -3.13 6.16
N ALA A 209 -9.99 -3.54 6.89
CA ALA A 209 -9.56 -4.93 6.97
C ALA A 209 -10.69 -5.86 7.45
N TYR A 210 -11.36 -5.54 8.56
CA TYR A 210 -12.49 -6.31 9.06
C TYR A 210 -13.67 -6.36 8.08
N ARG A 211 -13.99 -5.23 7.44
CA ARG A 211 -15.06 -5.17 6.44
C ARG A 211 -14.76 -6.06 5.23
N LEU A 212 -13.51 -6.03 4.74
CA LEU A 212 -13.09 -6.86 3.62
C LEU A 212 -12.97 -8.33 4.00
N ALA A 213 -12.50 -8.66 5.19
CA ALA A 213 -12.49 -10.03 5.71
C ALA A 213 -13.89 -10.63 5.74
N SER A 214 -14.89 -9.88 6.22
CA SER A 214 -16.29 -10.29 6.19
C SER A 214 -16.85 -10.47 4.76
N LYS A 215 -16.42 -9.63 3.81
CA LYS A 215 -16.77 -9.76 2.39
C LYS A 215 -16.16 -11.04 1.79
N VAL A 216 -14.88 -11.31 2.03
CA VAL A 216 -14.17 -12.51 1.54
C VAL A 216 -14.80 -13.78 2.12
N SER A 217 -15.10 -13.79 3.43
CA SER A 217 -15.75 -14.94 4.10
C SER A 217 -17.11 -15.28 3.50
N ARG A 218 -17.88 -14.28 3.06
CA ARG A 218 -19.20 -14.48 2.44
C ARG A 218 -19.11 -14.82 0.95
N SER A 219 -18.30 -14.08 0.18
CA SER A 219 -18.21 -14.23 -1.28
C SER A 219 -17.29 -15.38 -1.69
N LYS A 220 -16.46 -15.88 -0.80
CA LYS A 220 -15.42 -16.89 -1.04
C LYS A 220 -14.45 -16.52 -2.18
N ARG A 221 -14.33 -15.24 -2.49
CA ARG A 221 -13.43 -14.71 -3.53
C ARG A 221 -12.36 -13.84 -2.88
N PRO A 222 -11.09 -13.97 -3.28
CA PRO A 222 -10.03 -13.11 -2.78
C PRO A 222 -10.29 -11.65 -3.17
N VAL A 223 -9.87 -10.73 -2.31
CA VAL A 223 -9.95 -9.28 -2.55
C VAL A 223 -8.53 -8.72 -2.56
N LYS A 224 -8.16 -8.07 -3.67
CA LYS A 224 -6.92 -7.32 -3.82
C LYS A 224 -7.17 -5.88 -3.39
N LEU A 225 -6.35 -5.38 -2.47
CA LEU A 225 -6.37 -3.99 -2.06
C LEU A 225 -5.53 -3.14 -3.02
N GLU A 226 -5.67 -1.83 -2.89
CA GLU A 226 -4.83 -0.90 -3.62
C GLU A 226 -3.40 -0.91 -3.07
N PRO A 227 -2.40 -0.48 -3.87
CA PRO A 227 -1.03 -0.31 -3.39
C PRO A 227 -0.96 0.61 -2.18
N MET A 228 -0.11 0.27 -1.22
CA MET A 228 0.07 1.03 0.01
C MET A 228 1.48 0.83 0.56
N ASN A 229 1.92 1.75 1.43
CA ASN A 229 3.24 1.69 2.03
C ASN A 229 3.43 0.47 2.95
N PRO A 230 4.68 0.08 3.29
CA PRO A 230 4.96 -1.10 4.11
C PRO A 230 4.29 -1.07 5.50
N TYR A 231 4.20 0.12 6.11
CA TYR A 231 3.55 0.28 7.42
C TYR A 231 2.05 -0.02 7.35
N GLU A 232 1.35 0.54 6.37
CA GLU A 232 -0.08 0.29 6.15
C GLU A 232 -0.37 -1.19 5.86
N ARG A 233 0.50 -1.85 5.07
CA ARG A 233 0.41 -3.30 4.83
C ARG A 233 0.55 -4.10 6.12
N LYS A 234 1.49 -3.70 7.01
CA LYS A 234 1.67 -4.31 8.32
C LYS A 234 0.43 -4.17 9.20
N VAL A 235 -0.22 -3.01 9.22
CA VAL A 235 -1.47 -2.79 9.97
C VAL A 235 -2.53 -3.80 9.54
N ILE A 236 -2.78 -3.97 8.24
CA ILE A 236 -3.78 -4.91 7.74
C ILE A 236 -3.41 -6.36 8.08
N HIS A 237 -2.14 -6.75 7.93
CA HIS A 237 -1.67 -8.08 8.29
C HIS A 237 -1.85 -8.36 9.79
N ALA A 238 -1.47 -7.41 10.66
CA ALA A 238 -1.62 -7.53 12.11
C ALA A 238 -3.08 -7.63 12.53
N THR A 239 -3.96 -6.80 11.95
CA THR A 239 -5.40 -6.80 12.23
C THR A 239 -6.05 -8.15 11.91
N LEU A 240 -5.64 -8.80 10.82
CA LEU A 240 -6.25 -10.05 10.36
C LEU A 240 -5.46 -11.32 10.73
N GLN A 241 -4.33 -11.19 11.43
CA GLN A 241 -3.45 -12.30 11.79
C GLN A 241 -4.20 -13.46 12.48
N ASN A 242 -5.05 -13.13 13.43
CA ASN A 242 -5.83 -14.09 14.22
C ASN A 242 -7.27 -14.27 13.71
N HIS A 243 -7.58 -13.81 12.49
CA HIS A 243 -8.93 -13.98 11.96
C HIS A 243 -9.21 -15.45 11.62
N PRO A 244 -10.38 -16.01 12.01
CA PRO A 244 -10.63 -17.47 11.89
C PRO A 244 -10.73 -17.95 10.44
N HIS A 245 -11.24 -17.13 9.52
CA HIS A 245 -11.63 -17.58 8.18
C HIS A 245 -10.81 -16.99 7.03
N VAL A 246 -9.97 -15.99 7.29
CA VAL A 246 -9.18 -15.36 6.23
C VAL A 246 -7.71 -15.29 6.57
N THR A 247 -6.90 -15.29 5.52
CA THR A 247 -5.46 -15.03 5.58
C THR A 247 -5.11 -13.84 4.69
N THR A 248 -3.91 -13.30 4.88
CA THR A 248 -3.44 -12.14 4.13
C THR A 248 -2.04 -12.38 3.59
N ARG A 249 -1.80 -11.99 2.34
CA ARG A 249 -0.46 -11.98 1.74
C ARG A 249 -0.19 -10.66 1.02
N SER A 250 1.07 -10.29 0.89
CA SER A 250 1.49 -9.13 0.10
C SER A 250 2.00 -9.58 -1.27
N GLU A 251 1.55 -8.92 -2.35
CA GLU A 251 1.90 -9.23 -3.73
C GLU A 251 2.41 -7.97 -4.46
N GLY A 252 3.36 -8.14 -5.38
CA GLY A 252 3.94 -7.07 -6.19
C GLY A 252 5.19 -6.47 -5.57
N GLU A 253 5.77 -5.49 -6.26
CA GLU A 253 6.96 -4.73 -5.87
C GLU A 253 6.58 -3.29 -5.55
N ASP A 254 7.34 -2.64 -4.66
CA ASP A 254 7.11 -1.24 -4.32
C ASP A 254 7.42 -0.35 -5.55
N PRO A 255 6.62 0.67 -5.86
CA PRO A 255 5.53 1.25 -5.07
C PRO A 255 4.15 0.59 -5.28
N TYR A 256 4.02 -0.44 -6.12
CA TYR A 256 2.75 -1.05 -6.49
C TYR A 256 2.35 -2.24 -5.60
N ARG A 257 3.17 -2.54 -4.59
CA ARG A 257 2.93 -3.66 -3.67
C ARG A 257 1.66 -3.46 -2.85
N ARG A 258 0.83 -4.51 -2.79
CA ARG A 258 -0.51 -4.49 -2.20
C ARG A 258 -0.77 -5.70 -1.31
N VAL A 259 -1.79 -5.62 -0.47
CA VAL A 259 -2.27 -6.75 0.33
C VAL A 259 -3.43 -7.43 -0.39
N ILE A 260 -3.43 -8.76 -0.34
CA ILE A 260 -4.53 -9.62 -0.78
C ILE A 260 -5.10 -10.30 0.46
N ILE A 261 -6.43 -10.29 0.57
CA ILE A 261 -7.17 -11.01 1.60
C ILE A 261 -7.86 -12.18 0.93
N GLU A 262 -7.61 -13.40 1.41
CA GLU A 262 -8.15 -14.64 0.85
C GLU A 262 -8.64 -15.58 1.96
N LEU A 263 -9.41 -16.62 1.61
CA LEU A 263 -9.82 -17.65 2.57
C LEU A 263 -8.63 -18.48 3.04
N LYS A 264 -8.68 -18.91 4.27
CA LYS A 264 -7.76 -19.94 4.80
C LYS A 264 -8.05 -21.29 4.20
#